data_963e61798e5940a6b172a8aaf5a544e1
#
_entry.id   963e61798e5940a6b172a8aaf5a544e1
#
_cell.length_a   1.000
_cell.length_b   1.000
_cell.length_c   1.000
_cell.angle_alpha   90.00
_cell.angle_beta   90.00
_cell.angle_gamma   90.00
#
_symmetry.space_group_name_H-M   'P 1'
#
loop_
_entity.id
_entity.type
_entity.pdbx_description
1 polymer ?
#
loop_
_entity_poly.entity_id
_entity_poly.type
_entity_poly.pdbx_seq_one_letter_code
_entity_poly.pdbx_strand_id
1 'polypeptide(L)'
;MKRFGMVVIGAAIVCVSAFALADEGIRIERVFGRELPDPYKHPASFTELANGDLYLVYYGGSDEYGDDTWVRGSRLVKGTTEWTRPKVIADSPYRGDGNAVVWQAPDGIVWLFYVNRYGPTWSNSRIKYKISRDGAKTWSDSDMISFEEGTMVRGRPIVLNNGDYLLPAYRETGHDQEFVGNDTGSYFYRMKKGTHAWVPTKLIHSRFGNLQPSVVQITDSYLVTYCRRAGGYGSKDRGRLIRSESHDGGFTWGPGTASQFPNPNAATDFIKLRNGHLLLVYNDNENSTRMPLTVAISTDGDKTYPFKRNIVNKPGDSAAYPTAIQTRDGKIHVVYTSERRSVINHAIFDEAMILSSGGH
;
A
#
# COMPACT_ATOMS: atom_id res chain seq x y z
N MET A 1 57.05 -31.80 -29.21
CA MET A 1 55.97 -31.61 -28.20
C MET A 1 55.77 -30.09 -28.04
N LYS A 2 54.74 -29.51 -28.70
CA LYS A 2 54.39 -28.10 -28.58
C LYS A 2 53.19 -28.01 -27.64
N ARG A 3 53.32 -27.26 -26.51
CA ARG A 3 52.24 -26.98 -25.57
C ARG A 3 51.46 -25.78 -26.10
N PHE A 4 50.17 -25.95 -26.35
CA PHE A 4 49.23 -24.85 -26.60
C PHE A 4 48.72 -24.34 -25.26
N GLY A 5 48.96 -23.07 -24.96
CA GLY A 5 48.33 -22.38 -23.83
C GLY A 5 46.96 -21.87 -24.24
N MET A 6 45.95 -22.21 -23.49
CA MET A 6 44.57 -21.73 -23.66
C MET A 6 44.40 -20.45 -22.86
N VAL A 7 44.18 -19.35 -23.54
CA VAL A 7 43.85 -18.05 -22.93
C VAL A 7 42.32 -18.00 -22.72
N VAL A 8 41.88 -17.98 -21.47
CA VAL A 8 40.48 -17.77 -21.12
C VAL A 8 40.25 -16.26 -21.02
N ILE A 9 39.49 -15.72 -21.96
CA ILE A 9 39.03 -14.34 -21.90
C ILE A 9 37.74 -14.33 -21.11
N GLY A 10 37.80 -13.83 -19.87
CA GLY A 10 36.64 -13.59 -19.07
C GLY A 10 35.86 -12.37 -19.59
N ALA A 11 34.65 -12.58 -20.09
CA ALA A 11 33.74 -11.50 -20.45
C ALA A 11 33.10 -10.94 -19.16
N ALA A 12 33.47 -9.72 -18.79
CA ALA A 12 32.78 -8.98 -17.74
C ALA A 12 31.40 -8.55 -18.26
N ILE A 13 30.34 -9.11 -17.72
CA ILE A 13 28.98 -8.63 -17.98
C ILE A 13 28.80 -7.34 -17.19
N VAL A 14 28.88 -6.21 -17.88
CA VAL A 14 28.46 -4.92 -17.34
C VAL A 14 26.93 -4.89 -17.33
N CYS A 15 26.32 -5.09 -16.16
CA CYS A 15 24.91 -4.81 -15.96
C CYS A 15 24.69 -3.29 -16.06
N VAL A 16 24.29 -2.80 -17.23
CA VAL A 16 23.79 -1.44 -17.39
C VAL A 16 22.37 -1.41 -16.84
N SER A 17 22.21 -0.86 -15.63
CA SER A 17 20.91 -0.54 -15.07
C SER A 17 20.27 0.53 -15.97
N ALA A 18 19.21 0.17 -16.69
CA ALA A 18 18.41 1.13 -17.45
C ALA A 18 17.68 2.05 -16.46
N PHE A 19 18.20 3.25 -16.26
CA PHE A 19 17.49 4.33 -15.59
C PHE A 19 16.32 4.75 -16.49
N ALA A 20 15.08 4.50 -16.05
CA ALA A 20 13.95 5.21 -16.60
C ALA A 20 14.14 6.71 -16.32
N LEU A 21 13.87 7.57 -17.29
CA LEU A 21 13.91 9.01 -17.12
C LEU A 21 12.94 9.39 -16.02
N ALA A 22 13.44 9.54 -14.79
CA ALA A 22 12.72 10.14 -13.70
C ALA A 22 12.66 11.64 -13.99
N ASP A 23 11.51 12.24 -13.78
CA ASP A 23 11.33 13.69 -13.74
C ASP A 23 12.36 14.28 -12.75
N GLU A 24 13.00 15.39 -13.08
CA GLU A 24 14.12 15.93 -12.28
C GLU A 24 13.73 16.00 -10.80
N GLY A 25 14.39 15.18 -9.95
CA GLY A 25 14.21 15.15 -8.49
C GLY A 25 13.43 13.95 -7.90
N ILE A 26 12.76 13.08 -8.68
CA ILE A 26 12.22 11.80 -8.19
C ILE A 26 13.20 10.68 -8.54
N ARG A 27 13.78 10.05 -7.52
CA ARG A 27 14.60 8.85 -7.70
C ARG A 27 13.70 7.62 -7.67
N ILE A 28 13.72 6.80 -8.71
CA ILE A 28 12.98 5.54 -8.77
C ILE A 28 13.98 4.40 -8.85
N GLU A 29 13.84 3.45 -7.94
CA GLU A 29 14.65 2.25 -7.84
C GLU A 29 13.76 1.02 -7.99
N ARG A 30 14.24 0.01 -8.70
CA ARG A 30 13.61 -1.30 -8.76
C ARG A 30 13.99 -2.08 -7.51
N VAL A 31 13.01 -2.44 -6.68
CA VAL A 31 13.22 -3.25 -5.48
C VAL A 31 13.36 -4.72 -5.86
N PHE A 32 12.33 -5.26 -6.52
CA PHE A 32 12.27 -6.64 -6.99
C PHE A 32 11.67 -6.70 -8.38
N GLY A 33 12.20 -7.61 -9.19
CA GLY A 33 11.74 -7.88 -10.53
C GLY A 33 11.45 -9.35 -10.79
N ARG A 34 11.37 -9.69 -12.06
CA ARG A 34 11.04 -11.06 -12.53
C ARG A 34 12.10 -12.10 -12.24
N GLU A 35 13.33 -11.67 -11.91
CA GLU A 35 14.47 -12.54 -11.55
C GLU A 35 14.31 -13.24 -10.22
N LEU A 36 13.38 -12.77 -9.37
CA LEU A 36 13.04 -13.44 -8.12
C LEU A 36 11.92 -14.47 -8.33
N PRO A 37 11.86 -15.50 -7.47
CA PRO A 37 10.71 -16.39 -7.41
C PRO A 37 9.42 -15.58 -7.29
N ASP A 38 8.29 -16.20 -7.55
CA ASP A 38 6.96 -15.63 -7.57
C ASP A 38 6.78 -14.68 -8.76
N PRO A 39 6.23 -15.15 -9.88
CA PRO A 39 5.94 -14.31 -11.04
C PRO A 39 4.97 -13.16 -10.68
N TYR A 40 4.11 -13.35 -9.69
CA TYR A 40 3.21 -12.35 -9.14
C TYR A 40 3.73 -11.79 -7.81
N LYS A 41 3.78 -10.46 -7.67
CA LYS A 41 4.24 -9.71 -6.48
C LYS A 41 3.34 -8.52 -6.26
N HIS A 42 2.39 -8.60 -5.29
CA HIS A 42 1.40 -7.54 -5.15
C HIS A 42 0.57 -7.67 -3.86
N PRO A 43 0.02 -6.57 -3.31
CA PRO A 43 0.65 -5.25 -3.28
C PRO A 43 1.80 -5.20 -2.28
N ALA A 44 2.65 -4.21 -2.41
CA ALA A 44 3.70 -3.95 -1.44
C ALA A 44 3.26 -2.94 -0.38
N SER A 45 3.69 -3.18 0.86
CA SER A 45 3.59 -2.25 1.98
C SER A 45 4.93 -2.18 2.69
N PHE A 46 5.26 -1.05 3.32
CA PHE A 46 6.52 -0.93 4.05
C PHE A 46 6.42 0.06 5.21
N THR A 47 7.40 0.00 6.10
CA THR A 47 7.53 0.89 7.26
C THR A 47 8.99 1.19 7.54
N GLU A 48 9.29 2.36 8.14
CA GLU A 48 10.58 2.65 8.73
C GLU A 48 10.61 2.08 10.15
N LEU A 49 11.57 1.21 10.43
CA LEU A 49 11.78 0.63 11.76
C LEU A 49 12.49 1.60 12.71
N ALA A 50 12.43 1.32 14.01
CA ALA A 50 13.07 2.16 15.06
C ALA A 50 14.58 2.36 14.86
N ASN A 51 15.28 1.39 14.27
CA ASN A 51 16.70 1.48 13.95
C ASN A 51 17.00 2.23 12.63
N GLY A 52 15.97 2.67 11.89
CA GLY A 52 16.09 3.39 10.62
C GLY A 52 16.15 2.51 9.38
N ASP A 53 16.06 1.17 9.51
CA ASP A 53 15.89 0.30 8.37
C ASP A 53 14.49 0.47 7.78
N LEU A 54 14.34 0.26 6.47
CA LEU A 54 13.03 0.06 5.85
C LEU A 54 12.72 -1.43 5.83
N TYR A 55 11.50 -1.79 6.21
CA TYR A 55 11.01 -3.16 6.11
C TYR A 55 9.79 -3.21 5.18
N LEU A 56 9.88 -4.00 4.12
CA LEU A 56 8.88 -4.13 3.07
C LEU A 56 8.28 -5.52 3.11
N VAL A 57 6.97 -5.60 2.90
CA VAL A 57 6.22 -6.84 2.75
C VAL A 57 5.39 -6.81 1.47
N TYR A 58 5.18 -7.98 0.88
CA TYR A 58 4.26 -8.19 -0.24
C TYR A 58 3.77 -9.62 -0.22
N TYR A 59 2.66 -9.92 -0.90
CA TYR A 59 2.35 -11.30 -1.18
C TYR A 59 2.74 -11.67 -2.61
N GLY A 60 3.12 -12.92 -2.80
CA GLY A 60 3.55 -13.45 -4.08
C GLY A 60 3.24 -14.91 -4.21
N GLY A 61 3.15 -15.39 -5.44
CA GLY A 61 2.85 -16.77 -5.81
C GLY A 61 2.74 -16.91 -7.32
N SER A 62 1.99 -17.90 -7.78
CA SER A 62 1.77 -18.12 -9.21
C SER A 62 0.94 -17.00 -9.86
N ASP A 63 -0.11 -16.56 -9.19
CA ASP A 63 -0.99 -15.45 -9.62
C ASP A 63 -1.72 -14.80 -8.43
N GLU A 64 -2.71 -13.93 -8.70
CA GLU A 64 -3.49 -13.22 -7.68
C GLU A 64 -4.37 -14.15 -6.83
N TYR A 65 -4.89 -15.20 -7.43
CA TYR A 65 -5.87 -16.12 -6.82
C TYR A 65 -5.30 -17.51 -6.55
N GLY A 66 -3.99 -17.69 -6.68
CA GLY A 66 -3.33 -18.95 -6.35
C GLY A 66 -3.45 -19.31 -4.87
N ASP A 67 -3.62 -20.60 -4.58
CA ASP A 67 -3.54 -21.11 -3.20
C ASP A 67 -2.09 -21.26 -2.74
N ASP A 68 -1.14 -20.98 -3.62
CA ASP A 68 0.31 -20.94 -3.39
C ASP A 68 0.85 -19.52 -3.12
N THR A 69 -0.03 -18.57 -2.76
CA THR A 69 0.39 -17.23 -2.38
C THR A 69 0.74 -17.16 -0.89
N TRP A 70 1.86 -16.53 -0.60
CA TRP A 70 2.41 -16.31 0.74
C TRP A 70 2.87 -14.88 0.93
N VAL A 71 3.06 -14.46 2.18
CA VAL A 71 3.61 -13.14 2.50
C VAL A 71 5.12 -13.22 2.64
N ARG A 72 5.82 -12.36 1.90
CA ARG A 72 7.26 -12.19 2.00
C ARG A 72 7.63 -10.88 2.68
N GLY A 73 8.76 -10.90 3.40
CA GLY A 73 9.37 -9.74 4.00
C GLY A 73 10.80 -9.52 3.51
N SER A 74 11.19 -8.28 3.34
CA SER A 74 12.55 -7.86 2.97
C SER A 74 12.93 -6.59 3.70
N ARG A 75 14.23 -6.38 3.85
CA ARG A 75 14.82 -5.26 4.60
C ARG A 75 15.79 -4.49 3.73
N LEU A 76 15.69 -3.17 3.77
CA LEU A 76 16.75 -2.26 3.34
C LEU A 76 17.43 -1.72 4.60
N VAL A 77 18.66 -2.15 4.84
CA VAL A 77 19.43 -1.72 6.01
C VAL A 77 19.79 -0.24 5.85
N LYS A 78 19.64 0.53 6.92
CA LYS A 78 19.98 1.96 6.91
C LYS A 78 21.40 2.18 6.38
N GLY A 79 21.52 3.08 5.40
CA GLY A 79 22.82 3.41 4.80
C GLY A 79 23.26 2.45 3.68
N THR A 80 22.47 1.43 3.33
CA THR A 80 22.69 0.57 2.17
C THR A 80 21.74 0.91 1.03
N THR A 81 22.00 0.37 -0.16
CA THR A 81 21.18 0.57 -1.36
C THR A 81 20.48 -0.69 -1.82
N GLU A 82 20.77 -1.83 -1.19
CA GLU A 82 20.25 -3.13 -1.62
C GLU A 82 19.28 -3.72 -0.59
N TRP A 83 18.13 -4.15 -1.10
CA TRP A 83 17.15 -4.89 -0.34
C TRP A 83 17.63 -6.35 -0.14
N THR A 84 17.46 -6.86 1.06
CA THR A 84 17.74 -8.28 1.34
C THR A 84 16.86 -9.18 0.50
N ARG A 85 17.33 -10.40 0.19
CA ARG A 85 16.49 -11.38 -0.48
C ARG A 85 15.21 -11.64 0.32
N PRO A 86 14.01 -11.56 -0.30
CA PRO A 86 12.75 -11.75 0.40
C PRO A 86 12.63 -13.13 1.03
N LYS A 87 12.14 -13.19 2.26
CA LYS A 87 11.87 -14.42 3.00
C LYS A 87 10.37 -14.58 3.23
N VAL A 88 9.84 -15.79 3.21
CA VAL A 88 8.47 -16.09 3.61
C VAL A 88 8.34 -15.83 5.11
N ILE A 89 7.35 -15.01 5.51
CA ILE A 89 7.07 -14.63 6.90
C ILE A 89 5.65 -15.01 7.34
N ALA A 90 4.76 -15.29 6.38
CA ALA A 90 3.47 -15.93 6.61
C ALA A 90 3.13 -16.83 5.41
N ASP A 91 2.64 -18.00 5.72
CA ASP A 91 2.21 -19.03 4.76
C ASP A 91 1.13 -19.87 5.43
N SER A 92 -0.08 -19.78 4.93
CA SER A 92 -1.21 -20.56 5.42
C SER A 92 -1.37 -21.79 4.53
N PRO A 93 -1.10 -23.03 5.04
CA PRO A 93 -1.08 -24.22 4.20
C PRO A 93 -2.35 -24.39 3.35
N TYR A 94 -2.17 -24.62 2.06
CA TYR A 94 -3.25 -24.84 1.08
C TYR A 94 -4.26 -23.70 0.95
N ARG A 95 -3.85 -22.46 1.27
CA ARG A 95 -4.68 -21.26 1.16
C ARG A 95 -3.87 -20.05 0.73
N GLY A 96 -4.45 -19.21 -0.09
CA GLY A 96 -3.79 -17.97 -0.49
C GLY A 96 -3.76 -16.95 0.66
N ASP A 97 -2.57 -16.42 0.94
CA ASP A 97 -2.36 -15.24 1.78
C ASP A 97 -2.16 -14.00 0.90
N GLY A 98 -2.73 -12.85 1.28
CA GLY A 98 -2.70 -11.64 0.46
C GLY A 98 -2.72 -10.33 1.23
N ASN A 99 -2.71 -9.22 0.51
CA ASN A 99 -2.84 -7.84 1.02
C ASN A 99 -2.05 -7.56 2.31
N ALA A 100 -0.76 -7.90 2.30
CA ALA A 100 0.10 -7.71 3.46
C ALA A 100 0.32 -6.22 3.76
N VAL A 101 0.20 -5.84 5.04
CA VAL A 101 0.44 -4.51 5.58
C VAL A 101 1.39 -4.62 6.75
N VAL A 102 2.51 -3.91 6.71
CA VAL A 102 3.46 -3.85 7.82
C VAL A 102 3.48 -2.45 8.44
N TRP A 103 3.53 -2.40 9.75
CA TRP A 103 3.56 -1.15 10.49
C TRP A 103 4.28 -1.34 11.83
N GLN A 104 5.20 -0.43 12.18
CA GLN A 104 5.75 -0.38 13.51
C GLN A 104 4.98 0.62 14.37
N ALA A 105 4.41 0.12 15.44
CA ALA A 105 3.70 0.93 16.43
C ALA A 105 4.67 1.74 17.32
N PRO A 106 4.21 2.83 17.97
CA PRO A 106 5.03 3.64 18.86
C PRO A 106 5.65 2.89 20.05
N ASP A 107 5.05 1.78 20.48
CA ASP A 107 5.57 0.88 21.51
C ASP A 107 6.72 -0.04 21.03
N GLY A 108 7.11 0.09 19.75
CA GLY A 108 8.17 -0.68 19.13
C GLY A 108 7.72 -2.02 18.53
N ILE A 109 6.50 -2.46 18.79
CA ILE A 109 5.94 -3.68 18.18
C ILE A 109 5.77 -3.47 16.69
N VAL A 110 6.27 -4.40 15.88
CA VAL A 110 6.01 -4.43 14.45
C VAL A 110 4.83 -5.36 14.19
N TRP A 111 3.79 -4.83 13.59
CA TRP A 111 2.59 -5.56 13.20
C TRP A 111 2.66 -5.93 11.73
N LEU A 112 2.34 -7.17 11.42
CA LEU A 112 2.04 -7.66 10.09
C LEU A 112 0.55 -8.03 10.04
N PHE A 113 -0.24 -7.28 9.30
CA PHE A 113 -1.62 -7.64 8.98
C PHE A 113 -1.66 -8.23 7.57
N TYR A 114 -2.44 -9.26 7.37
CA TYR A 114 -2.60 -9.87 6.05
C TYR A 114 -3.94 -10.58 5.97
N VAL A 115 -4.37 -10.92 4.78
CA VAL A 115 -5.61 -11.67 4.60
C VAL A 115 -5.30 -13.11 4.26
N ASN A 116 -6.13 -14.02 4.74
CA ASN A 116 -6.11 -15.40 4.35
C ASN A 116 -7.44 -15.76 3.68
N ARG A 117 -7.38 -16.29 2.47
CA ARG A 117 -8.52 -16.57 1.61
C ARG A 117 -9.00 -18.00 1.82
N TYR A 118 -10.31 -18.17 2.07
CA TYR A 118 -10.97 -19.45 2.38
C TYR A 118 -11.84 -19.97 1.23
N GLY A 119 -11.79 -19.32 0.07
CA GLY A 119 -12.58 -19.69 -1.11
C GLY A 119 -12.02 -19.01 -2.37
N PRO A 120 -12.74 -19.03 -3.50
CA PRO A 120 -12.22 -18.61 -4.80
C PRO A 120 -12.11 -17.09 -4.95
N THR A 121 -12.71 -16.29 -4.07
CA THR A 121 -12.76 -14.82 -4.17
C THR A 121 -12.22 -14.14 -2.92
N TRP A 122 -11.85 -12.88 -3.02
CA TRP A 122 -11.41 -12.07 -1.87
C TRP A 122 -12.53 -11.87 -0.82
N SER A 123 -13.80 -11.92 -1.23
CA SER A 123 -14.95 -11.91 -0.31
C SER A 123 -15.00 -13.11 0.65
N ASN A 124 -14.19 -14.15 0.42
CA ASN A 124 -14.03 -15.27 1.34
C ASN A 124 -12.85 -15.09 2.33
N SER A 125 -12.27 -13.91 2.39
CA SER A 125 -11.07 -13.66 3.21
C SER A 125 -11.39 -13.34 4.66
N ARG A 126 -10.36 -13.48 5.50
CA ARG A 126 -10.32 -13.04 6.90
C ARG A 126 -9.00 -12.36 7.18
N ILE A 127 -9.01 -11.37 8.07
CA ILE A 127 -7.79 -10.67 8.47
C ILE A 127 -7.06 -11.46 9.54
N LYS A 128 -5.82 -11.82 9.27
CA LYS A 128 -4.86 -12.37 10.21
C LYS A 128 -3.80 -11.34 10.57
N TYR A 129 -3.11 -11.56 11.67
CA TYR A 129 -1.96 -10.76 12.04
C TYR A 129 -0.85 -11.61 12.68
N LYS A 130 0.36 -11.08 12.65
CA LYS A 130 1.52 -11.53 13.44
C LYS A 130 2.17 -10.29 14.05
N ILE A 131 2.89 -10.48 15.14
CA ILE A 131 3.69 -9.42 15.75
C ILE A 131 5.16 -9.82 15.83
N SER A 132 6.03 -8.81 15.75
CA SER A 132 7.45 -8.94 16.02
C SER A 132 7.86 -7.95 17.12
N ARG A 133 8.66 -8.41 18.08
CA ARG A 133 9.19 -7.60 19.19
C ARG A 133 10.68 -7.31 19.04
N ASP A 134 11.29 -7.78 17.95
CA ASP A 134 12.72 -7.70 17.67
C ASP A 134 13.06 -6.96 16.36
N GLY A 135 12.13 -6.09 15.90
CA GLY A 135 12.31 -5.30 14.70
C GLY A 135 12.18 -6.12 13.43
N ALA A 136 11.18 -6.99 13.34
CA ALA A 136 10.86 -7.84 12.18
C ALA A 136 11.97 -8.85 11.85
N LYS A 137 12.71 -9.36 12.85
CA LYS A 137 13.64 -10.48 12.68
C LYS A 137 12.93 -11.82 12.87
N THR A 138 12.07 -11.90 13.88
CA THR A 138 11.19 -13.05 14.13
C THR A 138 9.74 -12.61 14.28
N TRP A 139 8.82 -13.53 14.07
CA TRP A 139 7.38 -13.29 14.09
C TRP A 139 6.68 -14.29 14.99
N SER A 140 5.64 -13.84 15.68
CA SER A 140 4.72 -14.71 16.43
C SER A 140 4.01 -15.70 15.52
N ASP A 141 3.30 -16.66 16.11
CA ASP A 141 2.25 -17.38 15.41
C ASP A 141 1.18 -16.40 14.90
N SER A 142 0.41 -16.85 13.92
CA SER A 142 -0.68 -16.06 13.36
C SER A 142 -1.90 -16.10 14.28
N ASP A 143 -2.57 -14.95 14.40
CA ASP A 143 -3.86 -14.86 15.06
C ASP A 143 -4.84 -14.07 14.17
N MET A 144 -6.13 -14.05 14.50
CA MET A 144 -7.18 -13.41 13.71
C MET A 144 -7.70 -12.16 14.39
N ILE A 145 -7.92 -11.07 13.63
CA ILE A 145 -8.64 -9.90 14.14
C ILE A 145 -10.13 -10.17 14.20
N SER A 146 -10.66 -10.86 13.18
CA SER A 146 -12.09 -11.15 13.04
C SER A 146 -12.29 -12.46 12.30
N PHE A 147 -13.33 -13.19 12.71
CA PHE A 147 -13.83 -14.38 12.00
C PHE A 147 -14.86 -14.02 10.92
N GLU A 148 -15.23 -12.76 10.81
CA GLU A 148 -16.21 -12.28 9.84
C GLU A 148 -15.68 -12.40 8.42
N GLU A 149 -16.51 -12.91 7.50
CA GLU A 149 -16.17 -13.16 6.11
C GLU A 149 -16.08 -11.88 5.31
N GLY A 150 -15.15 -11.86 4.34
CA GLY A 150 -14.90 -10.74 3.46
C GLY A 150 -14.05 -9.63 4.07
N THR A 151 -13.57 -9.81 5.33
CA THR A 151 -12.76 -8.80 5.98
C THR A 151 -11.35 -8.73 5.40
N MET A 152 -10.91 -7.52 5.04
CA MET A 152 -9.69 -7.25 4.30
C MET A 152 -8.97 -6.02 4.85
N VAL A 153 -7.65 -5.94 4.63
CA VAL A 153 -6.80 -4.78 4.91
C VAL A 153 -6.05 -4.36 3.65
N ARG A 154 -5.64 -3.07 3.61
CA ARG A 154 -4.71 -2.53 2.61
C ARG A 154 -3.97 -1.30 3.11
N GLY A 155 -4.66 -0.38 3.80
CA GLY A 155 -4.11 0.81 4.42
C GLY A 155 -3.33 0.49 5.70
N ARG A 156 -2.30 1.28 6.01
CA ARG A 156 -1.53 1.15 7.26
C ARG A 156 -2.31 1.80 8.42
N PRO A 157 -2.16 1.27 9.65
CA PRO A 157 -2.68 1.94 10.83
C PRO A 157 -2.12 3.35 10.99
N ILE A 158 -2.93 4.23 11.56
CA ILE A 158 -2.48 5.52 12.10
C ILE A 158 -2.59 5.54 13.62
N VAL A 159 -1.78 6.39 14.23
CA VAL A 159 -1.87 6.71 15.65
C VAL A 159 -2.68 7.99 15.79
N LEU A 160 -3.78 7.93 16.52
CA LEU A 160 -4.61 9.10 16.81
C LEU A 160 -3.94 9.98 17.89
N ASN A 161 -4.28 11.26 17.94
CA ASN A 161 -3.71 12.21 18.91
C ASN A 161 -3.91 11.77 20.38
N ASN A 162 -4.97 11.01 20.67
CA ASN A 162 -5.20 10.43 21.98
C ASN A 162 -4.40 9.14 22.26
N GLY A 163 -3.62 8.68 21.27
CA GLY A 163 -2.77 7.50 21.33
C GLY A 163 -3.46 6.17 20.99
N ASP A 164 -4.74 6.18 20.60
CA ASP A 164 -5.40 5.01 20.05
C ASP A 164 -4.85 4.69 18.66
N TYR A 165 -4.97 3.43 18.24
CA TYR A 165 -4.62 3.01 16.88
C TYR A 165 -5.88 2.85 16.04
N LEU A 166 -5.82 3.25 14.78
CA LEU A 166 -6.91 3.11 13.82
C LEU A 166 -6.39 2.37 12.59
N LEU A 167 -6.84 1.12 12.39
CA LEU A 167 -6.45 0.27 11.27
C LEU A 167 -7.53 0.35 10.19
N PRO A 168 -7.19 0.86 8.98
CA PRO A 168 -8.11 0.84 7.85
C PRO A 168 -8.39 -0.58 7.39
N ALA A 169 -9.68 -0.90 7.24
CA ALA A 169 -10.18 -2.19 6.80
C ALA A 169 -11.39 -2.02 5.87
N TYR A 170 -11.75 -3.07 5.18
CA TYR A 170 -12.97 -3.11 4.38
C TYR A 170 -13.57 -4.51 4.41
N ARG A 171 -14.86 -4.59 4.11
CA ARG A 171 -15.55 -5.84 3.89
C ARG A 171 -15.93 -5.95 2.43
N GLU A 172 -15.34 -6.91 1.76
CA GLU A 172 -15.63 -7.21 0.37
C GLU A 172 -16.75 -8.22 0.28
N THR A 173 -17.69 -7.98 -0.60
CA THR A 173 -18.85 -8.83 -0.86
C THR A 173 -18.91 -9.19 -2.34
N GLY A 174 -19.77 -10.13 -2.71
CA GLY A 174 -19.88 -10.66 -4.07
C GLY A 174 -19.18 -12.01 -4.22
N HIS A 175 -19.34 -12.61 -5.40
CA HIS A 175 -18.80 -13.94 -5.72
C HIS A 175 -18.03 -13.97 -7.03
N ASP A 176 -17.58 -12.80 -7.51
CA ASP A 176 -16.82 -12.63 -8.73
C ASP A 176 -15.39 -12.20 -8.38
N GLN A 177 -14.40 -12.65 -9.14
CA GLN A 177 -13.01 -12.29 -8.91
C GLN A 177 -12.69 -10.85 -9.31
N GLU A 178 -13.41 -10.30 -10.28
CA GLU A 178 -13.15 -8.96 -10.83
C GLU A 178 -14.16 -7.91 -10.34
N PHE A 179 -15.37 -8.30 -9.95
CA PHE A 179 -16.43 -7.39 -9.54
C PHE A 179 -16.88 -7.65 -8.11
N VAL A 180 -16.62 -6.68 -7.26
CA VAL A 180 -17.09 -6.70 -5.88
C VAL A 180 -18.56 -6.30 -5.79
N GLY A 181 -19.28 -6.78 -4.77
CA GLY A 181 -20.67 -6.40 -4.54
C GLY A 181 -20.83 -4.92 -4.21
N ASN A 182 -21.99 -4.34 -4.54
CA ASN A 182 -22.27 -2.93 -4.30
C ASN A 182 -22.39 -2.55 -2.82
N ASP A 183 -22.54 -3.53 -1.96
CA ASP A 183 -22.55 -3.41 -0.49
C ASP A 183 -21.17 -3.56 0.16
N THR A 184 -20.12 -3.73 -0.66
CA THR A 184 -18.73 -3.63 -0.23
C THR A 184 -18.50 -2.26 0.42
N GLY A 185 -17.92 -2.24 1.64
CA GLY A 185 -17.74 -1.01 2.40
C GLY A 185 -16.46 -0.99 3.19
N SER A 186 -15.91 0.20 3.33
CA SER A 186 -14.76 0.48 4.19
C SER A 186 -15.18 0.73 5.63
N TYR A 187 -14.31 0.43 6.57
CA TYR A 187 -14.47 0.68 7.99
C TYR A 187 -13.11 0.68 8.67
N PHE A 188 -13.07 0.84 9.98
CA PHE A 188 -11.82 0.86 10.74
C PHE A 188 -11.91 -0.07 11.94
N TYR A 189 -10.80 -0.73 12.26
CA TYR A 189 -10.60 -1.30 13.58
C TYR A 189 -9.90 -0.29 14.46
N ARG A 190 -10.46 -0.01 15.62
CA ARG A 190 -9.85 0.85 16.63
C ARG A 190 -9.31 0.01 17.77
N MET A 191 -8.07 0.26 18.16
CA MET A 191 -7.48 -0.27 19.38
C MET A 191 -7.21 0.87 20.33
N LYS A 192 -7.88 0.87 21.47
CA LYS A 192 -7.70 1.88 22.51
C LYS A 192 -6.30 1.76 23.11
N LYS A 193 -5.65 2.88 23.37
CA LYS A 193 -4.35 2.94 24.04
C LYS A 193 -4.34 2.11 25.31
N GLY A 194 -3.33 1.25 25.44
CA GLY A 194 -3.18 0.36 26.60
C GLY A 194 -4.08 -0.87 26.61
N THR A 195 -4.80 -1.14 25.51
CA THR A 195 -5.57 -2.39 25.30
C THR A 195 -4.95 -3.20 24.16
N HIS A 196 -5.47 -4.43 23.97
CA HIS A 196 -5.05 -5.31 22.87
C HIS A 196 -6.21 -5.76 21.98
N ALA A 197 -7.39 -5.14 22.14
CA ALA A 197 -8.59 -5.49 21.40
C ALA A 197 -8.82 -4.51 20.23
N TRP A 198 -8.95 -5.05 19.03
CA TRP A 198 -9.38 -4.34 17.83
C TRP A 198 -10.92 -4.36 17.74
N VAL A 199 -11.54 -3.18 17.83
CA VAL A 199 -13.00 -3.02 17.80
C VAL A 199 -13.41 -2.36 16.49
N PRO A 200 -14.28 -2.98 15.67
CA PRO A 200 -14.68 -2.41 14.39
C PRO A 200 -15.64 -1.22 14.56
N THR A 201 -15.51 -0.22 13.66
CA THR A 201 -16.52 0.81 13.45
C THR A 201 -17.62 0.30 12.52
N LYS A 202 -18.66 1.11 12.28
CA LYS A 202 -19.65 0.80 11.24
C LYS A 202 -19.07 0.98 9.83
N LEU A 203 -19.64 0.28 8.85
CA LEU A 203 -19.28 0.39 7.44
C LEU A 203 -19.61 1.78 6.89
N ILE A 204 -18.72 2.29 6.06
CA ILE A 204 -18.94 3.47 5.20
C ILE A 204 -19.61 2.96 3.92
N HIS A 205 -20.88 3.31 3.75
CA HIS A 205 -21.62 2.96 2.55
C HIS A 205 -21.47 4.03 1.46
N SER A 206 -21.38 3.62 0.22
CA SER A 206 -21.42 4.49 -0.96
C SER A 206 -22.24 3.85 -2.08
N ARG A 207 -22.66 4.66 -3.06
CA ARG A 207 -23.64 4.23 -4.09
C ARG A 207 -23.31 2.92 -4.81
N PHE A 208 -22.01 2.66 -5.08
CA PHE A 208 -21.55 1.48 -5.83
C PHE A 208 -20.53 0.65 -5.03
N GLY A 209 -20.46 0.89 -3.73
CA GLY A 209 -19.46 0.30 -2.85
C GLY A 209 -18.11 1.05 -2.87
N ASN A 210 -17.31 0.78 -1.85
CA ASN A 210 -15.97 1.33 -1.68
C ASN A 210 -15.11 0.35 -0.90
N LEU A 211 -13.79 0.41 -1.09
CA LEU A 211 -12.85 -0.50 -0.46
C LEU A 211 -11.48 0.16 -0.29
N GLN A 212 -10.59 -0.50 0.45
CA GLN A 212 -9.18 -0.10 0.60
C GLN A 212 -9.03 1.35 1.08
N PRO A 213 -9.59 1.71 2.24
CA PRO A 213 -9.49 3.05 2.80
C PRO A 213 -8.05 3.41 3.18
N SER A 214 -7.70 4.68 3.03
CA SER A 214 -6.52 5.29 3.63
C SER A 214 -6.97 6.57 4.35
N VAL A 215 -6.45 6.84 5.55
CA VAL A 215 -7.03 7.80 6.50
C VAL A 215 -6.00 8.71 7.12
N VAL A 216 -6.37 9.97 7.36
CA VAL A 216 -5.59 10.92 8.16
C VAL A 216 -6.45 11.57 9.23
N GLN A 217 -5.83 11.90 10.35
CA GLN A 217 -6.43 12.75 11.38
C GLN A 217 -5.97 14.20 11.17
N ILE A 218 -6.91 15.11 10.94
CA ILE A 218 -6.65 16.53 10.72
C ILE A 218 -6.63 17.26 12.06
N THR A 219 -7.71 17.12 12.87
CA THR A 219 -7.79 17.59 14.25
C THR A 219 -8.16 16.44 15.18
N ASP A 220 -8.29 16.67 16.48
CA ASP A 220 -8.66 15.63 17.44
C ASP A 220 -9.98 14.93 17.12
N SER A 221 -10.95 15.68 16.61
CA SER A 221 -12.27 15.17 16.23
C SER A 221 -12.42 14.90 14.74
N TYR A 222 -11.65 15.58 13.87
CA TYR A 222 -11.85 15.54 12.43
C TYR A 222 -10.85 14.65 11.73
N LEU A 223 -11.37 13.61 11.07
CA LEU A 223 -10.62 12.68 10.22
C LEU A 223 -11.24 12.62 8.82
N VAL A 224 -10.40 12.40 7.83
CA VAL A 224 -10.79 12.18 6.43
C VAL A 224 -10.20 10.88 5.93
N THR A 225 -11.00 10.14 5.17
CA THR A 225 -10.55 8.94 4.45
C THR A 225 -10.84 9.06 2.97
N TYR A 226 -9.91 8.59 2.16
CA TYR A 226 -10.10 8.30 0.75
C TYR A 226 -10.09 6.79 0.54
N CYS A 227 -11.12 6.29 -0.14
CA CYS A 227 -11.29 4.88 -0.46
C CYS A 227 -11.24 4.68 -1.98
N ARG A 228 -10.70 3.55 -2.41
CA ARG A 228 -10.88 3.08 -3.78
C ARG A 228 -12.37 2.93 -4.04
N ARG A 229 -12.85 3.38 -5.21
CA ARG A 229 -14.20 3.06 -5.65
C ARG A 229 -14.35 1.57 -5.94
N ALA A 230 -15.51 1.01 -5.72
CA ALA A 230 -15.95 -0.26 -6.26
C ALA A 230 -16.69 -0.05 -7.61
N GLY A 231 -17.41 -1.05 -8.10
CA GLY A 231 -18.08 -1.07 -9.41
C GLY A 231 -17.15 -1.51 -10.54
N GLY A 232 -17.63 -1.42 -11.78
CA GLY A 232 -16.91 -1.92 -12.96
C GLY A 232 -15.67 -1.11 -13.36
N TYR A 233 -14.91 -1.67 -14.29
CA TYR A 233 -13.70 -1.04 -14.86
C TYR A 233 -13.99 -0.25 -16.15
N GLY A 234 -15.25 -0.10 -16.56
CA GLY A 234 -15.62 0.54 -17.82
C GLY A 234 -15.51 2.07 -17.79
N SER A 235 -15.22 2.67 -18.96
CA SER A 235 -15.18 4.13 -19.16
C SER A 235 -16.52 4.84 -18.98
N LYS A 236 -17.63 4.09 -18.92
CA LYS A 236 -18.98 4.66 -18.68
C LYS A 236 -19.18 5.12 -17.24
N ASP A 237 -18.44 4.56 -16.30
CA ASP A 237 -18.49 4.93 -14.89
C ASP A 237 -17.26 5.80 -14.57
N ARG A 238 -17.28 7.05 -14.97
CA ARG A 238 -16.22 8.02 -14.62
C ARG A 238 -15.91 7.94 -13.15
N GLY A 239 -14.81 7.22 -12.83
CA GLY A 239 -14.49 6.81 -11.47
C GLY A 239 -13.85 7.91 -10.68
N ARG A 240 -14.32 8.07 -9.45
CA ARG A 240 -13.73 8.98 -8.47
C ARG A 240 -13.36 8.20 -7.21
N LEU A 241 -12.31 8.63 -6.52
CA LEU A 241 -12.09 8.18 -5.15
C LEU A 241 -13.31 8.51 -4.31
N ILE A 242 -13.68 7.60 -3.43
CA ILE A 242 -14.75 7.82 -2.48
C ILE A 242 -14.17 8.49 -1.23
N ARG A 243 -14.74 9.62 -0.84
CA ARG A 243 -14.36 10.38 0.35
C ARG A 243 -15.42 10.22 1.43
N SER A 244 -14.98 10.01 2.66
CA SER A 244 -15.82 10.06 3.86
C SER A 244 -15.07 10.79 4.98
N GLU A 245 -15.80 11.27 5.96
CA GLU A 245 -15.24 12.01 7.09
C GLU A 245 -15.88 11.61 8.40
N SER A 246 -15.13 11.79 9.47
CA SER A 246 -15.54 11.62 10.85
C SER A 246 -15.35 12.93 11.59
N HIS A 247 -16.32 13.28 12.45
CA HIS A 247 -16.30 14.48 13.29
C HIS A 247 -16.24 14.14 14.79
N ASP A 248 -16.03 12.90 15.14
CA ASP A 248 -16.00 12.39 16.52
C ASP A 248 -14.72 11.62 16.87
N GLY A 249 -13.64 11.91 16.16
CA GLY A 249 -12.35 11.23 16.40
C GLY A 249 -12.26 9.83 15.81
N GLY A 250 -13.05 9.50 14.79
CA GLY A 250 -13.00 8.23 14.07
C GLY A 250 -13.89 7.13 14.64
N PHE A 251 -14.86 7.46 15.53
CA PHE A 251 -15.83 6.49 16.04
C PHE A 251 -16.97 6.25 15.03
N THR A 252 -17.46 7.31 14.41
CA THR A 252 -18.49 7.22 13.36
C THR A 252 -18.03 7.95 12.09
N TRP A 253 -18.57 7.51 10.97
CA TRP A 253 -18.20 8.01 9.65
C TRP A 253 -19.44 8.37 8.84
N GLY A 254 -19.37 9.47 8.12
CA GLY A 254 -20.41 9.85 7.18
C GLY A 254 -20.48 8.93 5.97
N PRO A 255 -21.52 9.07 5.12
CA PRO A 255 -21.63 8.31 3.88
C PRO A 255 -20.46 8.62 2.95
N GLY A 256 -20.02 7.61 2.20
CA GLY A 256 -18.99 7.76 1.17
C GLY A 256 -19.54 8.49 -0.07
N THR A 257 -18.90 9.57 -0.47
CA THR A 257 -19.26 10.39 -1.64
C THR A 257 -18.12 10.47 -2.64
N ALA A 258 -18.43 10.72 -3.92
CA ALA A 258 -17.43 10.91 -4.93
C ALA A 258 -16.60 12.18 -4.66
N SER A 259 -15.29 12.04 -4.65
CA SER A 259 -14.35 13.15 -4.44
C SER A 259 -13.99 13.86 -5.75
N GLN A 260 -13.14 14.90 -5.66
CA GLN A 260 -12.57 15.56 -6.83
C GLN A 260 -11.52 14.69 -7.59
N PHE A 261 -10.99 13.63 -6.98
CA PHE A 261 -9.90 12.85 -7.54
C PHE A 261 -10.41 11.73 -8.44
N PRO A 262 -9.90 11.62 -9.68
CA PRO A 262 -10.14 10.45 -10.52
C PRO A 262 -9.68 9.15 -9.87
N ASN A 263 -10.36 8.04 -10.21
CA ASN A 263 -9.94 6.72 -9.77
C ASN A 263 -10.34 5.64 -10.77
N PRO A 264 -9.36 4.92 -11.36
CA PRO A 264 -9.61 3.84 -12.32
C PRO A 264 -9.93 2.51 -11.62
N ASN A 265 -10.61 2.52 -10.49
CA ASN A 265 -10.80 1.36 -9.63
C ASN A 265 -9.44 0.79 -9.15
N ALA A 266 -8.63 1.65 -8.54
CA ALA A 266 -7.30 1.32 -8.02
C ALA A 266 -7.13 1.83 -6.58
N ALA A 267 -6.32 1.11 -5.80
CA ALA A 267 -5.95 1.54 -4.45
C ALA A 267 -5.18 2.87 -4.48
N THR A 268 -5.33 3.62 -3.41
CA THR A 268 -4.62 4.88 -3.14
C THR A 268 -3.95 4.82 -1.77
N ASP A 269 -3.04 5.74 -1.48
CA ASP A 269 -2.56 5.97 -0.13
C ASP A 269 -2.63 7.44 0.23
N PHE A 270 -3.00 7.73 1.47
CA PHE A 270 -3.24 9.06 1.99
C PHE A 270 -2.58 9.20 3.35
N ILE A 271 -1.59 10.09 3.45
CA ILE A 271 -0.80 10.29 4.66
C ILE A 271 -0.74 11.75 5.06
N LYS A 272 -0.58 11.99 6.37
CA LYS A 272 -0.26 13.30 6.93
C LYS A 272 1.27 13.38 7.14
N LEU A 273 1.87 14.40 6.55
CA LEU A 273 3.29 14.71 6.73
C LEU A 273 3.53 15.36 8.09
N ARG A 274 4.76 15.36 8.57
CA ARG A 274 5.11 15.89 9.89
C ARG A 274 4.84 17.39 10.07
N ASN A 275 4.89 18.16 8.97
CA ASN A 275 4.53 19.58 8.97
C ASN A 275 3.01 19.82 8.94
N GLY A 276 2.20 18.76 8.89
CA GLY A 276 0.75 18.84 8.85
C GLY A 276 0.15 18.85 7.45
N HIS A 277 0.95 18.95 6.39
CA HIS A 277 0.46 18.83 5.02
C HIS A 277 -0.06 17.41 4.75
N LEU A 278 -1.00 17.29 3.83
CA LEU A 278 -1.62 16.03 3.45
C LEU A 278 -1.13 15.61 2.08
N LEU A 279 -0.69 14.38 1.95
CA LEU A 279 -0.18 13.81 0.71
C LEU A 279 -1.06 12.65 0.29
N LEU A 280 -1.60 12.73 -0.93
CA LEU A 280 -2.38 11.69 -1.59
C LEU A 280 -1.59 11.12 -2.75
N VAL A 281 -1.42 9.80 -2.79
CA VAL A 281 -0.83 9.08 -3.92
C VAL A 281 -1.90 8.23 -4.57
N TYR A 282 -2.19 8.47 -5.86
CA TYR A 282 -3.31 7.87 -6.56
C TYR A 282 -3.05 7.77 -8.07
N ASN A 283 -3.89 7.01 -8.77
CA ASN A 283 -3.87 7.02 -10.23
C ASN A 283 -4.81 8.14 -10.75
N ASP A 284 -4.24 9.18 -11.33
CA ASP A 284 -4.97 10.35 -11.84
C ASP A 284 -5.60 10.05 -13.21
N ASN A 285 -6.56 9.12 -13.21
CA ASN A 285 -7.24 8.63 -14.41
C ASN A 285 -8.66 8.16 -14.05
N GLU A 286 -9.64 8.51 -14.87
CA GLU A 286 -11.04 8.08 -14.71
C GLU A 286 -11.35 6.74 -15.38
N ASN A 287 -10.46 6.28 -16.27
CA ASN A 287 -10.60 5.05 -17.03
C ASN A 287 -9.97 3.85 -16.28
N SER A 288 -9.97 2.70 -16.89
CA SER A 288 -9.42 1.47 -16.30
C SER A 288 -7.88 1.43 -16.21
N THR A 289 -7.19 2.40 -16.81
CA THR A 289 -5.72 2.43 -16.81
C THR A 289 -5.16 2.94 -15.51
N ARG A 290 -4.32 2.16 -14.84
CA ARG A 290 -3.62 2.55 -13.60
C ARG A 290 -2.34 3.32 -13.91
N MET A 291 -2.49 4.43 -14.65
CA MET A 291 -1.45 5.33 -15.11
C MET A 291 -2.09 6.70 -15.44
N PRO A 292 -1.48 7.86 -15.10
CA PRO A 292 -0.26 7.99 -14.32
C PRO A 292 -0.44 7.62 -12.85
N LEU A 293 0.69 7.40 -12.14
CA LEU A 293 0.74 7.42 -10.68
C LEU A 293 1.15 8.83 -10.25
N THR A 294 0.26 9.51 -9.55
CA THR A 294 0.37 10.92 -9.22
C THR A 294 0.42 11.12 -7.71
N VAL A 295 1.19 12.10 -7.27
CA VAL A 295 1.15 12.63 -5.91
C VAL A 295 0.48 14.01 -5.94
N ALA A 296 -0.41 14.27 -4.96
CA ALA A 296 -1.03 15.56 -4.74
C ALA A 296 -0.85 15.98 -3.28
N ILE A 297 -0.59 17.27 -3.03
CA ILE A 297 -0.40 17.82 -1.68
C ILE A 297 -1.44 18.91 -1.40
N SER A 298 -2.04 18.81 -0.21
CA SER A 298 -2.85 19.85 0.42
C SER A 298 -2.07 20.48 1.57
N THR A 299 -2.02 21.80 1.60
CA THR A 299 -1.42 22.59 2.69
C THR A 299 -2.47 23.26 3.57
N ASP A 300 -3.76 23.05 3.28
CA ASP A 300 -4.90 23.75 3.89
C ASP A 300 -5.91 22.80 4.57
N GLY A 301 -5.46 21.58 4.90
CA GLY A 301 -6.27 20.60 5.64
C GLY A 301 -7.37 19.94 4.82
N ASP A 302 -7.05 19.44 3.63
CA ASP A 302 -7.93 18.71 2.70
C ASP A 302 -8.93 19.57 1.91
N LYS A 303 -8.76 20.89 1.92
CA LYS A 303 -9.67 21.80 1.19
C LYS A 303 -9.29 21.88 -0.29
N THR A 304 -8.00 22.10 -0.57
CA THR A 304 -7.47 22.18 -1.94
C THR A 304 -6.19 21.38 -2.11
N TYR A 305 -5.89 21.02 -3.37
CA TYR A 305 -4.70 20.27 -3.76
C TYR A 305 -4.06 20.91 -5.00
N PRO A 306 -3.45 22.12 -4.83
CA PRO A 306 -2.87 22.85 -5.96
C PRO A 306 -1.54 22.27 -6.45
N PHE A 307 -0.87 21.45 -5.63
CA PHE A 307 0.43 20.88 -5.94
C PHE A 307 0.27 19.43 -6.36
N LYS A 308 0.57 19.14 -7.64
CA LYS A 308 0.47 17.80 -8.21
C LYS A 308 1.67 17.47 -9.07
N ARG A 309 2.16 16.23 -8.98
CA ARG A 309 3.23 15.74 -9.85
C ARG A 309 3.08 14.23 -10.11
N ASN A 310 3.39 13.81 -11.32
CA ASN A 310 3.45 12.39 -11.66
C ASN A 310 4.73 11.78 -11.11
N ILE A 311 4.62 10.71 -10.31
CA ILE A 311 5.76 9.86 -9.92
C ILE A 311 6.22 9.10 -11.16
N VAL A 312 5.27 8.54 -11.91
CA VAL A 312 5.51 7.82 -13.15
C VAL A 312 4.35 7.99 -14.11
N ASN A 313 4.70 8.23 -15.38
CA ASN A 313 3.75 8.28 -16.49
C ASN A 313 4.36 7.55 -17.68
N LYS A 314 4.15 6.24 -17.76
CA LYS A 314 4.67 5.37 -18.82
C LYS A 314 3.51 4.71 -19.54
N PRO A 315 3.09 5.21 -20.71
CA PRO A 315 1.99 4.64 -21.48
C PRO A 315 2.22 3.15 -21.78
N GLY A 316 1.16 2.35 -21.68
CA GLY A 316 1.21 0.90 -21.89
C GLY A 316 1.67 0.06 -20.71
N ASP A 317 2.07 0.69 -19.61
CA ASP A 317 2.38 0.03 -18.33
C ASP A 317 1.30 0.35 -17.28
N SER A 318 1.48 -0.16 -16.08
CA SER A 318 0.64 0.14 -14.90
C SER A 318 1.52 0.44 -13.71
N ALA A 319 1.12 1.41 -12.89
CA ALA A 319 1.71 1.66 -11.58
C ALA A 319 0.59 1.60 -10.55
N ALA A 320 0.54 0.52 -9.78
CA ALA A 320 -0.64 0.17 -8.99
C ALA A 320 -0.31 0.02 -7.50
N TYR A 321 -1.32 0.27 -6.68
CA TYR A 321 -1.31 0.04 -5.24
C TYR A 321 -0.13 0.71 -4.51
N PRO A 322 -0.03 2.03 -4.57
CA PRO A 322 1.02 2.75 -3.87
C PRO A 322 0.88 2.59 -2.35
N THR A 323 2.01 2.56 -1.66
CA THR A 323 2.11 2.80 -0.22
C THR A 323 3.14 3.89 0.00
N ALA A 324 2.81 4.92 0.76
CA ALA A 324 3.65 6.08 1.02
C ALA A 324 4.02 6.18 2.51
N ILE A 325 5.25 6.60 2.81
CA ILE A 325 5.68 7.01 4.14
C ILE A 325 6.53 8.27 4.04
N GLN A 326 6.58 9.04 5.13
CA GLN A 326 7.64 10.02 5.33
C GLN A 326 8.61 9.48 6.37
N THR A 327 9.86 9.25 5.99
CA THR A 327 10.93 8.76 6.87
C THR A 327 11.47 9.87 7.78
N ARG A 328 12.23 9.50 8.82
CA ARG A 328 12.73 10.46 9.83
C ARG A 328 13.66 11.53 9.27
N ASP A 329 14.31 11.28 8.15
CA ASP A 329 15.13 12.27 7.43
C ASP A 329 14.30 13.29 6.64
N GLY A 330 12.96 13.12 6.62
CA GLY A 330 12.03 14.03 5.95
C GLY A 330 11.65 13.62 4.54
N LYS A 331 12.35 12.68 3.95
CA LYS A 331 12.04 12.21 2.59
C LYS A 331 10.71 11.46 2.53
N ILE A 332 10.07 11.57 1.39
CA ILE A 332 8.86 10.82 1.06
C ILE A 332 9.27 9.62 0.23
N HIS A 333 8.82 8.46 0.65
CA HIS A 333 9.06 7.20 -0.01
C HIS A 333 7.73 6.61 -0.46
N VAL A 334 7.65 6.10 -1.68
CA VAL A 334 6.47 5.45 -2.25
C VAL A 334 6.88 4.13 -2.88
N VAL A 335 6.35 3.00 -2.41
CA VAL A 335 6.47 1.73 -3.10
C VAL A 335 5.21 1.46 -3.92
N TYR A 336 5.36 0.88 -5.11
CA TYR A 336 4.25 0.53 -6.00
C TYR A 336 4.63 -0.65 -6.88
N THR A 337 3.64 -1.31 -7.48
CA THR A 337 3.86 -2.43 -8.40
C THR A 337 3.62 -2.02 -9.85
N SER A 338 4.41 -2.59 -10.75
CA SER A 338 4.33 -2.37 -12.20
C SER A 338 4.47 -3.67 -12.99
N GLU A 339 4.53 -3.57 -14.31
CA GLU A 339 4.74 -4.68 -15.24
C GLU A 339 3.82 -5.88 -14.95
N ARG A 340 2.51 -5.63 -14.94
CA ARG A 340 1.48 -6.63 -14.61
C ARG A 340 1.71 -7.27 -13.22
N ARG A 341 2.12 -6.44 -12.24
CA ARG A 341 2.34 -6.86 -10.83
C ARG A 341 3.48 -7.86 -10.64
N SER A 342 4.47 -7.85 -11.53
CA SER A 342 5.68 -8.69 -11.42
C SER A 342 6.89 -7.93 -10.86
N VAL A 343 6.81 -6.60 -10.79
CA VAL A 343 7.89 -5.71 -10.36
C VAL A 343 7.42 -4.81 -9.23
N ILE A 344 8.24 -4.68 -8.20
CA ILE A 344 8.07 -3.70 -7.13
C ILE A 344 9.08 -2.58 -7.32
N ASN A 345 8.62 -1.34 -7.32
CA ASN A 345 9.44 -0.14 -7.44
C ASN A 345 9.35 0.70 -6.17
N HIS A 346 10.36 1.53 -5.94
CA HIS A 346 10.51 2.43 -4.81
C HIS A 346 10.89 3.81 -5.32
N ALA A 347 9.98 4.77 -5.21
CA ALA A 347 10.21 6.17 -5.51
C ALA A 347 10.58 6.93 -4.24
N ILE A 348 11.54 7.86 -4.34
CA ILE A 348 12.06 8.67 -3.23
C ILE A 348 12.17 10.11 -3.70
N PHE A 349 11.60 11.05 -2.93
CA PHE A 349 11.63 12.47 -3.26
C PHE A 349 11.43 13.35 -2.02
N ASP A 350 11.71 14.64 -2.17
CA ASP A 350 11.44 15.65 -1.15
C ASP A 350 10.09 16.33 -1.39
N GLU A 351 9.40 16.71 -0.32
CA GLU A 351 8.13 17.43 -0.42
C GLU A 351 8.27 18.73 -1.23
N ALA A 352 9.38 19.46 -1.02
CA ALA A 352 9.66 20.71 -1.73
C ALA A 352 9.59 20.58 -3.26
N MET A 353 9.94 19.40 -3.77
CA MET A 353 9.88 19.11 -5.20
C MET A 353 8.42 19.09 -5.72
N ILE A 354 7.47 18.63 -4.91
CA ILE A 354 6.05 18.64 -5.28
C ILE A 354 5.49 20.04 -5.14
N LEU A 355 5.85 20.77 -4.08
CA LEU A 355 5.40 22.14 -3.84
C LEU A 355 5.87 23.11 -4.93
N SER A 356 7.03 22.87 -5.54
CA SER A 356 7.53 23.68 -6.65
C SER A 356 6.71 23.54 -7.95
N SER A 357 5.86 22.52 -8.06
CA SER A 357 4.99 22.30 -9.24
C SER A 357 3.68 23.12 -9.20
N GLY A 358 3.40 23.81 -8.12
CA GLY A 358 2.22 24.67 -7.96
C GLY A 358 2.50 26.10 -8.44
N GLY A 359 2.10 26.42 -9.66
CA GLY A 359 2.34 27.75 -10.23
C GLY A 359 1.92 27.89 -11.70
N HIS A 360 1.05 27.01 -12.19
CA HIS A 360 0.48 27.16 -13.54
C HIS A 360 -1.04 27.00 -13.50
#